data_0f0c5f8bc2e2c0f164658b013184ba2f
#
_entry.id   0f0c5f8bc2e2c0f164658b013184ba2f
#
_cell.length_a   1.000
_cell.length_b   1.000
_cell.length_c   1.000
_cell.angle_alpha   90.00
_cell.angle_beta   90.00
_cell.angle_gamma   90.00
#
_symmetry.space_group_name_H-M   'P 1'
#
loop_
_entity.id
_entity.type
_entity.pdbx_description
1 polymer ?
#
loop_
_entity_poly.entity_id
_entity_poly.type
_entity_poly.pdbx_seq_one_letter_code
_entity_poly.pdbx_strand_id
1 'polypeptide(L)' 'GWNVQVECADCGSHTVYLEYENEEQKEEAVKGVVQLWNIGKVIKQNIGE' A
#
# COMPACT_ATOMS: atom_id res chain seq x y z
N GLY A 1 10.88 10.14 -8.27
CA GLY A 1 9.60 9.54 -8.10
C GLY A 1 9.12 9.46 -6.68
N TRP A 2 7.86 9.24 -6.55
CA TRP A 2 7.19 9.11 -5.27
C TRP A 2 6.49 7.78 -5.21
N ASN A 3 6.16 7.35 -4.02
CA ASN A 3 5.39 6.12 -3.88
C ASN A 3 4.38 6.24 -2.76
N VAL A 4 3.42 5.31 -2.73
CA VAL A 4 2.35 5.31 -1.75
C VAL A 4 2.01 3.86 -1.42
N GLN A 5 1.70 3.63 -0.16
CA GLN A 5 1.24 2.32 0.31
C GLN A 5 0.29 2.51 1.48
N VAL A 6 -0.50 1.48 1.77
CA VAL A 6 -1.35 1.45 2.95
C VAL A 6 -0.67 0.54 3.97
N GLU A 7 -0.65 0.98 5.22
CA GLU A 7 0.00 0.24 6.28
C GLU A 7 -0.89 0.20 7.52
N CYS A 8 -0.94 -0.95 8.15
CA CYS A 8 -1.68 -1.09 9.40
C CYS A 8 -0.74 -0.82 10.58
N ALA A 9 -1.09 0.14 11.41
CA ALA A 9 -0.24 0.51 12.53
C ALA A 9 -0.22 -0.57 13.62
N ASP A 10 -1.27 -1.37 13.70
CA ASP A 10 -1.38 -2.36 14.77
C ASP A 10 -0.62 -3.63 14.49
N CYS A 11 -0.72 -4.14 13.26
CA CYS A 11 -0.15 -5.44 12.94
C CYS A 11 1.02 -5.38 11.98
N GLY A 12 1.31 -4.21 11.43
CA GLY A 12 2.44 -4.05 10.52
C GLY A 12 2.20 -4.56 9.11
N SER A 13 0.99 -5.01 8.82
CA SER A 13 0.66 -5.42 7.46
C SER A 13 0.62 -4.21 6.54
N HIS A 14 1.04 -4.39 5.30
CA HIS A 14 1.05 -3.27 4.36
C HIS A 14 0.87 -3.79 2.94
N THR A 15 0.39 -2.93 2.06
CA THR A 15 0.31 -3.27 0.65
C THR A 15 1.69 -3.08 0.00
N VAL A 16 1.83 -3.60 -1.22
CA VAL A 16 2.99 -3.21 -2.02
C VAL A 16 2.86 -1.72 -2.34
N TYR A 17 3.97 -1.05 -2.50
CA TYR A 17 3.93 0.35 -2.86
C TYR A 17 3.72 0.50 -4.36
N LEU A 18 3.06 1.59 -4.75
CA LEU A 18 2.89 1.96 -6.14
C LEU A 18 3.57 3.29 -6.36
N GLU A 19 4.33 3.40 -7.43
CA GLU A 19 5.06 4.61 -7.73
C GLU A 19 4.25 5.54 -8.60
N TYR A 20 4.48 6.83 -8.43
CA TYR A 20 3.84 7.85 -9.25
C TYR A 20 4.81 9.02 -9.44
N GLU A 21 4.61 9.79 -10.49
CA GLU A 21 5.49 10.93 -10.78
C GLU A 21 4.77 12.26 -10.75
N ASN A 22 3.44 12.27 -10.79
CA ASN A 22 2.67 13.50 -10.73
C ASN A 22 1.39 13.26 -9.96
N GLU A 23 0.63 14.35 -9.73
CA GLU A 23 -0.56 14.24 -8.91
C GLU A 23 -1.66 13.42 -9.54
N GLU A 24 -1.76 13.42 -10.86
CA GLU A 24 -2.74 12.59 -11.53
C GLU A 24 -2.44 11.12 -11.31
N GLN A 25 -1.18 10.75 -11.44
CA GLN A 25 -0.76 9.38 -11.18
C GLN A 25 -0.89 9.04 -9.71
N LYS A 26 -0.70 10.02 -8.83
CA LYS A 26 -0.85 9.79 -7.40
C LYS A 26 -2.26 9.31 -7.07
N GLU A 27 -3.27 9.94 -7.64
CA GLU A 27 -4.65 9.51 -7.38
C GLU A 27 -4.87 8.06 -7.81
N GLU A 28 -4.35 7.70 -8.98
CA GLU A 28 -4.47 6.33 -9.44
C GLU A 28 -3.73 5.36 -8.52
N ALA A 29 -2.55 5.76 -8.07
CA ALA A 29 -1.78 4.92 -7.17
C ALA A 29 -2.49 4.73 -5.82
N VAL A 30 -3.06 5.81 -5.29
CA VAL A 30 -3.80 5.72 -4.04
C VAL A 30 -4.99 4.79 -4.18
N LYS A 31 -5.75 4.93 -5.27
CA LYS A 31 -6.88 4.05 -5.51
C LYS A 31 -6.43 2.60 -5.61
N GLY A 32 -5.31 2.38 -6.27
CA GLY A 32 -4.78 1.04 -6.43
C GLY A 32 -4.42 0.40 -5.10
N VAL A 33 -3.69 1.13 -4.22
CA VAL A 33 -3.30 0.55 -2.94
C VAL A 33 -4.49 0.36 -2.02
N VAL A 34 -5.48 1.26 -2.08
CA VAL A 34 -6.69 1.09 -1.27
C VAL A 34 -7.44 -0.15 -1.72
N GLN A 35 -7.51 -0.38 -3.02
CA GLN A 35 -8.16 -1.59 -3.53
C GLN A 35 -7.42 -2.84 -3.10
N LEU A 36 -6.10 -2.82 -3.17
CA LEU A 36 -5.29 -3.95 -2.71
C LEU A 36 -5.56 -4.24 -1.23
N TRP A 37 -5.68 -3.20 -0.44
CA TRP A 37 -6.00 -3.35 0.98
C TRP A 37 -7.36 -4.00 1.17
N ASN A 38 -8.35 -3.55 0.41
CA ASN A 38 -9.72 -4.03 0.57
C ASN A 38 -9.87 -5.49 0.17
N ILE A 39 -9.11 -5.94 -0.82
CA ILE A 39 -9.19 -7.34 -1.24
C ILE A 39 -8.22 -8.24 -0.47
N GLY A 40 -7.51 -7.67 0.48
CA GLY A 40 -6.64 -8.44 1.35
C GLY A 40 -5.29 -8.79 0.77
N LYS A 41 -4.90 -8.17 -0.31
CA LYS A 41 -3.56 -8.41 -0.88
C LYS A 41 -2.54 -7.54 -0.18
N VAL A 42 -2.15 -7.98 0.99
CA VAL A 42 -1.20 -7.25 1.82
C VAL A 42 -0.07 -8.19 2.22
N ILE A 43 1.07 -7.58 2.52
CA ILE A 43 2.22 -8.30 3.05
C ILE A 43 2.14 -8.20 4.56
N LYS A 44 2.01 -9.33 5.22
CA LYS A 44 1.95 -9.35 6.67
C LYS A 44 3.35 -9.45 7.23
N GLN A 45 3.60 -8.66 8.24
CA GLN A 45 4.87 -8.74 8.93
C GLN A 45 4.85 -9.94 9.86
N ASN A 46 5.81 -10.82 9.66
CA ASN A 46 5.87 -12.06 10.41
C ASN A 46 6.87 -11.90 11.55
N ILE A 47 6.35 -11.56 12.70
CA ILE A 47 7.20 -11.30 13.87
C ILE A 47 7.12 -12.46 14.84
N GLY A 48 8.25 -12.91 15.30
CA GLY A 48 8.30 -13.92 16.32
C GLY A 48 8.20 -15.34 15.80
N GLU A 49 8.32 -15.50 14.51
CA GLU A 49 8.32 -16.84 13.91
C GLU A 49 9.72 -17.33 13.54
#